data_49e5636d1c9ebee82ac6daec0d22a2c3
#
_entry.id   49e5636d1c9ebee82ac6daec0d22a2c3
#
_cell.length_a   1.000
_cell.length_b   1.000
_cell.length_c   1.000
_cell.angle_alpha   90.00
_cell.angle_beta   90.00
_cell.angle_gamma   90.00
#
_symmetry.space_group_name_H-M   'P 1'
#
loop_
_entity.id
_entity.type
_entity.pdbx_description
1 polymer ?
#
loop_
_entity_poly.entity_id
_entity_poly.type
_entity_poly.pdbx_seq_one_letter_code
_entity_poly.pdbx_strand_id
1 'polypeptide(L)'
;MKKICIALMSALALGVVNAEETDLVVVGSGGAGLSAAIMAAQQGKKVIVLEKMPIIGGNTLRSEGGMNAARTLQQLEHGIMNDSAMRMSMDAQKGGHYLNNPELTLTLAENAKDAEVWLLALGAPFCHRMGRGGGQTVARGHGPCDGSAVGPSVMKVLYGTAKKIPTIEIRPLNQVTELLTKDGKISGVKVETKGKDKKDYTIDAKAVVLATGGFGANAKLISSLRPEYKGFATTNQPGALGEGLDLAKGVGATFVDLREIQAHPTVVPVKGILISESMRARGGYLVNNNGNRFVNELQPRDVVAAAVLAQPTGKAWLLIDDKLVKSNKLAAGYVSQGLTVSGKNVDELAKVMGVPAANLKATMDQYHKAFETKKDDAFGRPEMVAANNVWPMYAVQVTPAIHHTMGGVRINKNAEVISVTAKPIPGLYAAGEVTGGVHGGNRIGRNAVADIITFGRIAGANAANYMTK
;
A
#
# COMPACT_ATOMS: atom_id res chain seq x y z
N MET A 1 -7.39 -54.25 65.37
CA MET A 1 -6.91 -53.99 63.98
C MET A 1 -7.40 -52.65 63.56
N LYS A 2 -6.58 -51.59 63.65
CA LYS A 2 -6.92 -50.21 63.25
C LYS A 2 -6.48 -50.04 61.80
N LYS A 3 -7.41 -49.78 60.90
CA LYS A 3 -7.15 -49.41 59.49
C LYS A 3 -6.80 -47.95 59.43
N ILE A 4 -5.56 -47.63 59.07
CA ILE A 4 -5.11 -46.27 58.77
C ILE A 4 -5.48 -45.99 57.30
N CYS A 5 -6.38 -45.04 57.04
CA CYS A 5 -6.63 -44.49 55.70
C CYS A 5 -5.61 -43.37 55.46
N ILE A 6 -4.70 -43.58 54.54
CA ILE A 6 -3.81 -42.54 54.02
C ILE A 6 -4.51 -41.86 52.88
N ALA A 7 -4.94 -40.62 53.09
CA ALA A 7 -5.45 -39.75 52.01
C ALA A 7 -4.29 -39.16 51.22
N LEU A 8 -4.11 -39.57 49.98
CA LEU A 8 -3.20 -38.90 49.02
C LEU A 8 -3.85 -37.58 48.59
N MET A 9 -3.35 -36.46 49.08
CA MET A 9 -3.59 -35.16 48.51
C MET A 9 -2.70 -35.03 47.25
N SER A 10 -3.28 -35.20 46.05
CA SER A 10 -2.64 -34.80 44.81
C SER A 10 -2.70 -33.27 44.67
N ALA A 11 -1.58 -32.61 44.98
CA ALA A 11 -1.40 -31.20 44.66
C ALA A 11 -1.34 -31.06 43.13
N LEU A 12 -2.42 -30.55 42.50
CA LEU A 12 -2.33 -30.01 41.15
C LEU A 12 -1.43 -28.78 41.22
N ALA A 13 -0.22 -28.90 40.79
CA ALA A 13 0.65 -27.81 40.45
C ALA A 13 0.05 -27.15 39.17
N LEU A 14 -0.77 -26.12 39.35
CA LEU A 14 -1.07 -25.18 38.28
C LEU A 14 0.27 -24.54 37.89
N GLY A 15 0.88 -25.05 36.83
CA GLY A 15 2.05 -24.43 36.22
C GLY A 15 1.64 -22.99 35.82
N VAL A 16 2.20 -22.02 36.53
CA VAL A 16 2.15 -20.63 36.09
C VAL A 16 2.91 -20.60 34.77
N VAL A 17 2.18 -20.62 33.65
CA VAL A 17 2.77 -20.30 32.35
C VAL A 17 3.10 -18.81 32.44
N ASN A 18 4.38 -18.50 32.77
CA ASN A 18 4.83 -17.13 32.69
C ASN A 18 4.57 -16.65 31.26
N ALA A 19 3.79 -15.58 31.12
CA ALA A 19 3.60 -14.93 29.84
C ALA A 19 4.98 -14.53 29.29
N GLU A 20 5.17 -14.71 28.02
CA GLU A 20 6.38 -14.25 27.34
C GLU A 20 6.44 -12.74 27.39
N GLU A 21 7.60 -12.14 27.69
CA GLU A 21 7.78 -10.70 27.82
C GLU A 21 8.63 -10.13 26.68
N THR A 22 8.22 -8.97 26.18
CA THR A 22 9.00 -8.16 25.23
C THR A 22 8.80 -6.65 25.51
N ASP A 23 9.65 -5.80 24.93
CA ASP A 23 9.41 -4.35 25.02
C ASP A 23 8.27 -3.94 24.07
N LEU A 24 8.30 -4.39 22.82
CA LEU A 24 7.37 -3.99 21.76
C LEU A 24 6.81 -5.19 21.01
N VAL A 25 5.50 -5.24 20.83
CA VAL A 25 4.87 -6.10 19.81
C VAL A 25 4.49 -5.26 18.60
N VAL A 26 4.87 -5.73 17.42
CA VAL A 26 4.42 -5.18 16.14
C VAL A 26 3.47 -6.17 15.48
N VAL A 27 2.25 -5.75 15.18
CA VAL A 27 1.20 -6.58 14.58
C VAL A 27 1.14 -6.34 13.07
N GLY A 28 1.67 -7.28 12.31
CA GLY A 28 1.80 -7.22 10.86
C GLY A 28 3.23 -6.97 10.38
N SER A 29 3.65 -7.73 9.38
CA SER A 29 5.02 -7.74 8.83
C SER A 29 5.16 -7.00 7.50
N GLY A 30 4.22 -6.13 7.17
CA GLY A 30 4.31 -5.23 6.00
C GLY A 30 5.39 -4.16 6.17
N GLY A 31 5.53 -3.28 5.18
CA GLY A 31 6.52 -2.19 5.20
C GLY A 31 6.42 -1.31 6.44
N ALA A 32 5.22 -0.98 6.92
CA ALA A 32 5.02 -0.19 8.13
C ALA A 32 5.52 -0.93 9.38
N GLY A 33 5.14 -2.20 9.53
CA GLY A 33 5.53 -3.01 10.69
C GLY A 33 7.04 -3.24 10.78
N LEU A 34 7.69 -3.62 9.66
CA LEU A 34 9.14 -3.81 9.67
C LEU A 34 9.89 -2.49 9.85
N SER A 35 9.39 -1.38 9.32
CA SER A 35 9.99 -0.06 9.59
C SER A 35 9.89 0.30 11.07
N ALA A 36 8.74 0.05 11.71
CA ALA A 36 8.56 0.28 13.15
C ALA A 36 9.49 -0.62 13.98
N ALA A 37 9.56 -1.90 13.65
CA ALA A 37 10.41 -2.86 14.35
C ALA A 37 11.90 -2.48 14.29
N ILE A 38 12.40 -2.12 13.10
CA ILE A 38 13.80 -1.71 12.91
C ILE A 38 14.09 -0.44 13.72
N MET A 39 13.22 0.58 13.65
CA MET A 39 13.42 1.83 14.39
C MET A 39 13.44 1.64 15.91
N ALA A 40 12.56 0.79 16.44
CA ALA A 40 12.55 0.50 17.88
C ALA A 40 13.79 -0.32 18.31
N ALA A 41 14.18 -1.31 17.51
CA ALA A 41 15.35 -2.13 17.79
C ALA A 41 16.66 -1.33 17.70
N GLN A 42 16.77 -0.35 16.80
CA GLN A 42 17.90 0.59 16.76
C GLN A 42 18.03 1.45 18.02
N GLN A 43 16.95 1.59 18.80
CA GLN A 43 16.95 2.21 20.13
C GLN A 43 17.07 1.20 21.27
N GLY A 44 17.57 0.00 20.99
CA GLY A 44 17.87 -1.05 21.97
C GLY A 44 16.67 -1.82 22.50
N LYS A 45 15.48 -1.70 21.87
CA LYS A 45 14.27 -2.40 22.32
C LYS A 45 14.22 -3.84 21.76
N LYS A 46 13.69 -4.77 22.57
CA LYS A 46 13.32 -6.12 22.12
C LYS A 46 11.95 -6.04 21.42
N VAL A 47 11.88 -6.61 20.21
CA VAL A 47 10.69 -6.50 19.36
C VAL A 47 10.26 -7.87 18.86
N ILE A 48 8.97 -8.19 19.03
CA ILE A 48 8.35 -9.35 18.39
C ILE A 48 7.40 -8.85 17.31
N VAL A 49 7.63 -9.27 16.06
CA VAL A 49 6.75 -9.01 14.92
C VAL A 49 5.88 -10.23 14.68
N LEU A 50 4.56 -10.06 14.78
CA LEU A 50 3.58 -11.13 14.59
C LEU A 50 2.89 -10.96 13.24
N GLU A 51 2.94 -12.02 12.41
CA GLU A 51 2.30 -12.06 11.09
C GLU A 51 1.36 -13.26 11.00
N LYS A 52 0.08 -13.01 10.68
CA LYS A 52 -0.92 -14.09 10.56
C LYS A 52 -0.75 -14.97 9.32
N MET A 53 -0.16 -14.41 8.24
CA MET A 53 0.07 -15.12 6.99
C MET A 53 1.41 -15.88 7.01
N PRO A 54 1.55 -16.92 6.18
CA PRO A 54 2.83 -17.64 6.07
C PRO A 54 3.92 -16.84 5.36
N ILE A 55 3.54 -15.79 4.60
CA ILE A 55 4.45 -14.95 3.81
C ILE A 55 4.54 -13.56 4.44
N ILE A 56 5.77 -13.13 4.71
CA ILE A 56 6.10 -11.81 5.22
C ILE A 56 5.92 -10.75 4.13
N GLY A 57 5.35 -9.60 4.47
CA GLY A 57 5.33 -8.43 3.59
C GLY A 57 3.97 -7.86 3.19
N GLY A 58 2.90 -8.60 3.39
CA GLY A 58 1.52 -8.12 3.15
C GLY A 58 1.32 -7.49 1.76
N ASN A 59 0.51 -6.43 1.70
CA ASN A 59 0.27 -5.67 0.46
C ASN A 59 1.51 -4.90 -0.02
N THR A 60 2.48 -4.62 0.86
CA THR A 60 3.72 -3.95 0.46
C THR A 60 4.45 -4.77 -0.61
N LEU A 61 4.51 -6.10 -0.46
CA LEU A 61 5.15 -6.99 -1.42
C LEU A 61 4.50 -6.92 -2.82
N ARG A 62 3.24 -6.52 -2.92
CA ARG A 62 2.47 -6.37 -4.17
C ARG A 62 2.54 -4.97 -4.77
N SER A 63 3.24 -4.02 -4.13
CA SER A 63 3.33 -2.64 -4.60
C SER A 63 4.23 -2.51 -5.83
N GLU A 64 3.76 -1.79 -6.86
CA GLU A 64 4.49 -1.67 -8.14
C GLU A 64 5.03 -0.26 -8.40
N GLY A 65 4.35 0.78 -7.89
CA GLY A 65 4.49 2.14 -8.41
C GLY A 65 5.72 2.94 -7.97
N GLY A 66 6.30 2.70 -6.82
CA GLY A 66 7.36 3.54 -6.21
C GLY A 66 6.93 4.25 -4.93
N MET A 67 7.78 5.16 -4.45
CA MET A 67 7.60 5.99 -3.26
C MET A 67 7.67 7.48 -3.65
N ASN A 68 6.79 8.31 -3.11
CA ASN A 68 6.89 9.76 -3.28
C ASN A 68 7.73 10.39 -2.16
N ALA A 69 8.63 11.30 -2.55
CA ALA A 69 9.34 12.17 -1.63
C ALA A 69 9.68 13.49 -2.32
N ALA A 70 9.55 14.61 -1.60
CA ALA A 70 9.84 15.95 -2.08
C ALA A 70 11.25 16.42 -1.63
N ARG A 71 11.89 17.28 -2.42
CA ARG A 71 13.21 17.88 -2.12
C ARG A 71 14.34 16.85 -2.00
N THR A 72 14.28 15.79 -2.77
CA THR A 72 15.32 14.77 -2.83
C THR A 72 16.48 15.19 -3.71
N LEU A 73 17.64 14.55 -3.54
CA LEU A 73 18.80 14.77 -4.39
C LEU A 73 18.47 14.43 -5.86
N GLN A 74 17.72 13.36 -6.09
CA GLN A 74 17.29 12.95 -7.42
C GLN A 74 16.42 14.01 -8.10
N GLN A 75 15.55 14.72 -7.36
CA GLN A 75 14.80 15.84 -7.94
C GLN A 75 15.74 16.99 -8.38
N LEU A 76 16.73 17.35 -7.56
CA LEU A 76 17.70 18.37 -7.91
C LEU A 76 18.49 18.02 -9.17
N GLU A 77 18.93 16.77 -9.31
CA GLU A 77 19.64 16.27 -10.49
C GLU A 77 18.79 16.30 -11.77
N HIS A 78 17.45 16.25 -11.62
CA HIS A 78 16.51 16.41 -12.74
C HIS A 78 16.05 17.86 -12.94
N GLY A 79 16.65 18.83 -12.28
CA GLY A 79 16.29 20.25 -12.40
C GLY A 79 14.95 20.60 -11.73
N ILE A 80 14.40 19.72 -10.87
CA ILE A 80 13.15 19.96 -10.15
C ILE A 80 13.48 20.74 -8.86
N MET A 81 13.57 22.05 -8.98
CA MET A 81 13.97 22.94 -7.88
C MET A 81 12.78 23.51 -7.09
N ASN A 82 11.58 23.36 -7.64
CA ASN A 82 10.36 24.03 -7.14
C ASN A 82 9.43 23.12 -6.34
N ASP A 83 9.88 21.94 -5.90
CA ASP A 83 9.10 21.05 -5.01
C ASP A 83 9.33 21.36 -3.53
N SER A 84 8.35 21.02 -2.69
CA SER A 84 8.43 21.18 -1.24
C SER A 84 7.49 20.21 -0.53
N ALA A 85 7.71 20.00 0.78
CA ALA A 85 6.80 19.25 1.63
C ALA A 85 5.37 19.84 1.59
N MET A 86 5.25 21.17 1.66
CA MET A 86 3.97 21.86 1.55
C MET A 86 3.27 21.56 0.22
N ARG A 87 3.98 21.64 -0.92
CA ARG A 87 3.41 21.31 -2.24
C ARG A 87 2.99 19.85 -2.32
N MET A 88 3.79 18.92 -1.79
CA MET A 88 3.44 17.50 -1.72
C MET A 88 2.19 17.28 -0.86
N SER A 89 2.08 17.95 0.29
CA SER A 89 0.91 17.91 1.17
C SER A 89 -0.33 18.48 0.47
N MET A 90 -0.21 19.62 -0.23
CA MET A 90 -1.32 20.21 -0.99
C MET A 90 -1.81 19.31 -2.13
N ASP A 91 -0.89 18.67 -2.86
CA ASP A 91 -1.26 17.68 -3.88
C ASP A 91 -2.02 16.50 -3.25
N ALA A 92 -1.55 16.00 -2.08
CA ALA A 92 -2.20 14.92 -1.37
C ALA A 92 -3.61 15.31 -0.88
N GLN A 93 -3.77 16.52 -0.33
CA GLN A 93 -5.07 17.03 0.10
C GLN A 93 -6.03 17.21 -1.08
N LYS A 94 -5.57 17.81 -2.18
CA LYS A 94 -6.38 17.95 -3.40
C LYS A 94 -6.79 16.58 -3.96
N GLY A 95 -5.84 15.65 -4.05
CA GLY A 95 -6.09 14.28 -4.51
C GLY A 95 -7.01 13.50 -3.60
N GLY A 96 -7.00 13.79 -2.29
CA GLY A 96 -7.88 13.23 -1.27
C GLY A 96 -9.19 13.99 -1.07
N HIS A 97 -9.55 14.89 -1.99
CA HIS A 97 -10.78 15.70 -1.95
C HIS A 97 -10.91 16.54 -0.66
N TYR A 98 -9.77 16.93 -0.05
CA TYR A 98 -9.70 17.71 1.19
C TYR A 98 -10.35 17.02 2.41
N LEU A 99 -10.54 15.68 2.36
CA LEU A 99 -10.98 14.89 3.50
C LEU A 99 -9.81 14.46 4.39
N ASN A 100 -8.57 14.65 3.92
CA ASN A 100 -7.37 14.36 4.70
C ASN A 100 -7.31 15.20 5.98
N ASN A 101 -6.65 14.67 7.01
CA ASN A 101 -6.14 15.49 8.10
C ASN A 101 -4.90 16.27 7.61
N PRO A 102 -4.92 17.63 7.55
CA PRO A 102 -3.80 18.42 7.04
C PRO A 102 -2.50 18.22 7.81
N GLU A 103 -2.58 17.98 9.14
CA GLU A 103 -1.40 17.70 9.97
C GLU A 103 -0.74 16.38 9.55
N LEU A 104 -1.53 15.34 9.25
CA LEU A 104 -0.99 14.04 8.83
C LEU A 104 -0.39 14.09 7.42
N THR A 105 -1.03 14.80 6.48
CA THR A 105 -0.46 14.97 5.12
C THR A 105 0.82 15.76 5.14
N LEU A 106 0.91 16.78 6.00
CA LEU A 106 2.14 17.57 6.15
C LEU A 106 3.23 16.73 6.83
N THR A 107 2.90 15.99 7.89
CA THR A 107 3.84 15.06 8.56
C THR A 107 4.39 14.03 7.57
N LEU A 108 3.53 13.43 6.73
CA LEU A 108 3.98 12.54 5.66
C LEU A 108 4.98 13.23 4.74
N ALA A 109 4.62 14.41 4.24
CA ALA A 109 5.41 15.12 3.24
C ALA A 109 6.77 15.64 3.78
N GLU A 110 6.81 16.08 5.03
CA GLU A 110 8.03 16.55 5.69
C GLU A 110 9.03 15.42 5.96
N ASN A 111 8.52 14.21 6.27
CA ASN A 111 9.35 13.06 6.66
C ASN A 111 9.61 12.07 5.52
N ALA A 112 8.96 12.22 4.36
CA ALA A 112 9.09 11.30 3.24
C ALA A 112 10.51 11.27 2.64
N LYS A 113 11.21 12.42 2.61
CA LYS A 113 12.60 12.50 2.18
C LYS A 113 13.52 11.68 3.08
N ASP A 114 13.41 11.86 4.38
CA ASP A 114 14.23 11.12 5.34
C ASP A 114 13.91 9.62 5.36
N ALA A 115 12.66 9.26 5.05
CA ALA A 115 12.25 7.88 4.85
C ALA A 115 12.87 7.27 3.59
N GLU A 116 12.96 8.02 2.49
CA GLU A 116 13.62 7.61 1.25
C GLU A 116 15.13 7.45 1.45
N VAL A 117 15.79 8.42 2.06
CA VAL A 117 17.23 8.38 2.40
C VAL A 117 17.53 7.18 3.30
N TRP A 118 16.68 6.91 4.28
CA TRP A 118 16.82 5.74 5.16
C TRP A 118 16.72 4.42 4.38
N LEU A 119 15.77 4.29 3.44
CA LEU A 119 15.69 3.11 2.57
C LEU A 119 16.93 2.95 1.69
N LEU A 120 17.46 4.03 1.13
CA LEU A 120 18.71 4.04 0.35
C LEU A 120 19.89 3.57 1.21
N ALA A 121 20.01 4.06 2.45
CA ALA A 121 21.05 3.65 3.39
C ALA A 121 20.96 2.17 3.76
N LEU A 122 19.75 1.57 3.76
CA LEU A 122 19.54 0.14 3.94
C LEU A 122 19.81 -0.67 2.65
N GLY A 123 20.06 -0.01 1.50
CA GLY A 123 20.37 -0.66 0.23
C GLY A 123 19.19 -0.80 -0.75
N ALA A 124 18.14 0.02 -0.62
CA ALA A 124 17.06 0.05 -1.62
C ALA A 124 17.60 0.48 -2.98
N PRO A 125 17.29 -0.23 -4.10
CA PRO A 125 17.88 0.04 -5.41
C PRO A 125 17.17 1.18 -6.15
N PHE A 126 16.86 2.28 -5.44
CA PHE A 126 16.26 3.46 -6.05
C PHE A 126 17.31 4.25 -6.82
N CYS A 127 16.94 4.78 -7.95
CA CYS A 127 17.86 5.56 -8.78
C CYS A 127 17.30 6.93 -9.14
N HIS A 128 18.10 7.64 -9.94
CA HIS A 128 17.84 8.98 -10.42
C HIS A 128 16.64 9.11 -11.38
N ARG A 129 15.86 8.05 -11.64
CA ARG A 129 14.66 8.14 -12.49
C ARG A 129 13.49 8.65 -11.67
N MET A 130 13.00 9.81 -12.08
CA MET A 130 11.82 10.42 -11.48
C MET A 130 10.53 10.04 -12.23
N GLY A 131 9.43 9.93 -11.49
CA GLY A 131 8.12 9.66 -12.07
C GLY A 131 7.06 10.61 -11.53
N ARG A 132 6.17 11.10 -12.42
CA ARG A 132 4.97 11.86 -12.05
C ARG A 132 3.77 10.93 -12.03
N GLY A 133 3.00 10.92 -10.95
CA GLY A 133 1.74 10.19 -10.82
C GLY A 133 0.53 11.11 -11.09
N GLY A 134 -0.64 10.49 -11.28
CA GLY A 134 -1.90 11.22 -11.41
C GLY A 134 -2.16 12.12 -10.21
N GLY A 135 -2.54 13.37 -10.47
CA GLY A 135 -2.81 14.38 -9.43
C GLY A 135 -1.59 15.06 -8.82
N GLN A 136 -0.36 14.73 -9.24
CA GLN A 136 0.85 15.42 -8.78
C GLN A 136 1.18 16.63 -9.64
N THR A 137 1.62 17.72 -9.01
CA THR A 137 2.06 18.94 -9.69
C THR A 137 3.48 18.86 -10.26
N VAL A 138 4.36 18.05 -9.62
CA VAL A 138 5.73 17.78 -10.08
C VAL A 138 6.07 16.30 -9.96
N ALA A 139 7.11 15.84 -10.67
CA ALA A 139 7.61 14.49 -10.54
C ALA A 139 8.34 14.32 -9.19
N ARG A 140 7.89 13.36 -8.37
CA ARG A 140 8.50 13.04 -7.05
C ARG A 140 8.50 11.55 -6.72
N GLY A 141 8.23 10.71 -7.71
CA GLY A 141 8.17 9.26 -7.52
C GLY A 141 9.52 8.60 -7.73
N HIS A 142 10.02 7.91 -6.70
CA HIS A 142 11.26 7.15 -6.65
C HIS A 142 10.97 5.66 -6.75
N GLY A 143 11.87 4.89 -7.32
CA GLY A 143 11.72 3.44 -7.43
C GLY A 143 12.91 2.75 -8.10
N PRO A 144 12.83 1.42 -8.29
CA PRO A 144 13.91 0.64 -8.89
C PRO A 144 14.29 1.12 -10.29
N CYS A 145 15.60 1.16 -10.55
CA CYS A 145 16.19 1.67 -11.79
C CYS A 145 15.77 0.91 -13.03
N ASP A 146 15.58 -0.39 -12.89
CA ASP A 146 15.22 -1.31 -13.97
C ASP A 146 13.71 -1.35 -14.27
N GLY A 147 12.93 -0.51 -13.58
CA GLY A 147 11.48 -0.45 -13.71
C GLY A 147 10.75 -1.66 -13.13
N SER A 148 11.40 -2.43 -12.26
CA SER A 148 10.73 -3.50 -11.50
C SER A 148 9.78 -2.94 -10.44
N ALA A 149 8.97 -3.82 -9.85
CA ALA A 149 8.07 -3.47 -8.75
C ALA A 149 8.84 -2.97 -7.52
N VAL A 150 8.35 -1.89 -6.90
CA VAL A 150 8.97 -1.31 -5.70
C VAL A 150 8.84 -2.22 -4.48
N GLY A 151 7.71 -2.91 -4.34
CA GLY A 151 7.38 -3.70 -3.17
C GLY A 151 8.38 -4.81 -2.86
N PRO A 152 8.71 -5.71 -3.81
CA PRO A 152 9.73 -6.72 -3.59
C PRO A 152 11.09 -6.15 -3.20
N SER A 153 11.50 -5.01 -3.79
CA SER A 153 12.76 -4.34 -3.48
C SER A 153 12.79 -3.78 -2.06
N VAL A 154 11.73 -3.07 -1.66
CA VAL A 154 11.58 -2.53 -0.30
C VAL A 154 11.50 -3.65 0.73
N MET A 155 10.71 -4.69 0.47
CA MET A 155 10.59 -5.81 1.40
C MET A 155 11.87 -6.62 1.55
N LYS A 156 12.62 -6.83 0.46
CA LYS A 156 13.96 -7.46 0.52
C LYS A 156 14.88 -6.72 1.46
N VAL A 157 14.89 -5.40 1.40
CA VAL A 157 15.74 -4.54 2.23
C VAL A 157 15.26 -4.54 3.68
N LEU A 158 13.97 -4.29 3.94
CA LEU A 158 13.43 -4.23 5.30
C LEU A 158 13.52 -5.57 6.02
N TYR A 159 13.06 -6.64 5.38
CA TYR A 159 13.11 -7.98 5.96
C TYR A 159 14.55 -8.46 6.15
N GLY A 160 15.41 -8.22 5.16
CA GLY A 160 16.83 -8.55 5.25
C GLY A 160 17.54 -7.80 6.37
N THR A 161 17.20 -6.55 6.64
CA THR A 161 17.73 -5.76 7.76
C THR A 161 17.17 -6.26 9.10
N ALA A 162 15.85 -6.43 9.21
CA ALA A 162 15.23 -6.91 10.45
C ALA A 162 15.81 -8.26 10.91
N LYS A 163 16.03 -9.19 9.99
CA LYS A 163 16.64 -10.50 10.29
C LYS A 163 18.08 -10.45 10.83
N LYS A 164 18.80 -9.37 10.56
CA LYS A 164 20.18 -9.18 11.04
C LYS A 164 20.24 -8.53 12.42
N ILE A 165 19.13 -8.02 12.94
CA ILE A 165 19.07 -7.35 14.24
C ILE A 165 18.66 -8.40 15.29
N PRO A 166 19.53 -8.80 16.23
CA PRO A 166 19.26 -9.89 17.16
C PRO A 166 18.07 -9.66 18.10
N THR A 167 17.70 -8.40 18.31
CA THR A 167 16.57 -8.01 19.17
C THR A 167 15.23 -8.00 18.45
N ILE A 168 15.17 -8.38 17.17
CA ILE A 168 13.92 -8.54 16.41
C ILE A 168 13.63 -10.02 16.17
N GLU A 169 12.51 -10.49 16.67
CA GLU A 169 11.96 -11.81 16.33
C GLU A 169 10.75 -11.65 15.42
N ILE A 170 10.69 -12.41 14.32
CA ILE A 170 9.57 -12.37 13.36
C ILE A 170 8.88 -13.74 13.34
N ARG A 171 7.59 -13.77 13.68
CA ARG A 171 6.78 -14.99 13.79
C ARG A 171 5.66 -15.01 12.74
N PRO A 172 5.84 -15.69 11.60
CA PRO A 172 4.74 -15.97 10.69
C PRO A 172 3.74 -16.95 11.30
N LEU A 173 2.53 -16.99 10.77
CA LEU A 173 1.43 -17.84 11.24
C LEU A 173 1.01 -17.59 12.70
N ASN A 174 1.20 -16.37 13.19
CA ASN A 174 0.79 -15.94 14.52
C ASN A 174 -0.16 -14.75 14.39
N GLN A 175 -1.43 -14.98 14.65
CA GLN A 175 -2.47 -13.94 14.60
C GLN A 175 -2.71 -13.35 15.97
N VAL A 176 -2.58 -12.04 16.10
CA VAL A 176 -3.08 -11.31 17.28
C VAL A 176 -4.60 -11.28 17.21
N THR A 177 -5.24 -11.70 18.29
CA THR A 177 -6.70 -11.78 18.41
C THR A 177 -7.28 -10.78 19.42
N GLU A 178 -6.44 -10.25 20.32
CA GLU A 178 -6.85 -9.27 21.32
C GLU A 178 -5.68 -8.40 21.75
N LEU A 179 -5.95 -7.12 22.03
CA LEU A 179 -5.04 -6.22 22.74
C LEU A 179 -5.35 -6.25 24.23
N LEU A 180 -4.35 -6.53 25.05
CA LEU A 180 -4.48 -6.58 26.51
C LEU A 180 -4.20 -5.20 27.09
N THR A 181 -4.99 -4.82 28.10
CA THR A 181 -4.85 -3.54 28.80
C THR A 181 -4.81 -3.74 30.29
N LYS A 182 -4.02 -2.91 30.98
CA LYS A 182 -3.97 -2.82 32.44
C LYS A 182 -3.93 -1.34 32.84
N ASP A 183 -4.77 -0.93 33.75
CA ASP A 183 -4.86 0.46 34.23
C ASP A 183 -5.00 1.50 33.11
N GLY A 184 -5.78 1.15 32.06
CA GLY A 184 -6.03 2.02 30.90
C GLY A 184 -4.85 2.15 29.91
N LYS A 185 -3.79 1.35 30.04
CA LYS A 185 -2.63 1.30 29.18
C LYS A 185 -2.53 -0.07 28.50
N ILE A 186 -1.91 -0.12 27.33
CA ILE A 186 -1.55 -1.39 26.69
C ILE A 186 -0.60 -2.16 27.61
N SER A 187 -0.85 -3.46 27.78
CA SER A 187 -0.03 -4.38 28.58
C SER A 187 0.43 -5.62 27.80
N GLY A 188 -0.06 -5.82 26.59
CA GLY A 188 0.34 -6.99 25.78
C GLY A 188 -0.69 -7.36 24.72
N VAL A 189 -0.58 -8.59 24.23
CA VAL A 189 -1.46 -9.15 23.21
C VAL A 189 -1.78 -10.62 23.49
N LYS A 190 -2.97 -11.06 23.03
CA LYS A 190 -3.30 -12.46 22.91
C LYS A 190 -3.06 -12.91 21.47
N VAL A 191 -2.47 -14.08 21.31
CA VAL A 191 -2.02 -14.62 20.02
C VAL A 191 -2.59 -16.02 19.81
N GLU A 192 -3.11 -16.27 18.61
CA GLU A 192 -3.47 -17.61 18.12
C GLU A 192 -2.51 -18.03 17.01
N THR A 193 -1.87 -19.20 17.15
CA THR A 193 -1.07 -19.77 16.05
C THR A 193 -1.98 -20.32 14.95
N LYS A 194 -1.62 -20.05 13.69
CA LYS A 194 -2.30 -20.60 12.51
C LYS A 194 -1.48 -21.78 11.98
N GLY A 195 -2.09 -22.96 11.88
CA GLY A 195 -1.38 -24.14 11.42
C GLY A 195 -1.99 -25.43 11.98
N LYS A 196 -1.24 -26.53 11.92
CA LYS A 196 -1.72 -27.85 12.42
C LYS A 196 -1.86 -27.90 13.94
N ASP A 197 -0.93 -27.26 14.64
CA ASP A 197 -0.90 -27.22 16.12
C ASP A 197 -1.34 -25.84 16.60
N LYS A 198 -2.65 -25.62 16.67
CA LYS A 198 -3.22 -24.38 17.19
C LYS A 198 -2.90 -24.25 18.68
N LYS A 199 -2.31 -23.12 19.04
CA LYS A 199 -2.04 -22.75 20.43
C LYS A 199 -2.44 -21.29 20.64
N ASP A 200 -3.08 -21.03 21.76
CA ASP A 200 -3.30 -19.70 22.28
C ASP A 200 -2.24 -19.38 23.31
N TYR A 201 -1.65 -18.19 23.22
CA TYR A 201 -0.69 -17.70 24.20
C TYR A 201 -0.77 -16.18 24.32
N THR A 202 -0.16 -15.63 25.35
CA THR A 202 -0.08 -14.19 25.56
C THR A 202 1.38 -13.73 25.53
N ILE A 203 1.56 -12.49 25.09
CA ILE A 203 2.84 -11.78 25.18
C ILE A 203 2.60 -10.51 25.97
N ASP A 204 3.26 -10.33 27.07
CA ASP A 204 3.30 -9.08 27.80
C ASP A 204 4.23 -8.10 27.09
N ALA A 205 3.73 -6.89 26.83
CA ALA A 205 4.46 -5.87 26.11
C ALA A 205 4.16 -4.48 26.66
N LYS A 206 5.17 -3.62 26.72
CA LYS A 206 5.03 -2.23 27.17
C LYS A 206 4.32 -1.35 26.15
N ALA A 207 4.44 -1.70 24.85
CA ALA A 207 3.76 -1.02 23.76
C ALA A 207 3.42 -1.98 22.62
N VAL A 208 2.43 -1.57 21.79
CA VAL A 208 2.02 -2.29 20.57
C VAL A 208 1.93 -1.32 19.41
N VAL A 209 2.44 -1.74 18.23
CA VAL A 209 2.23 -1.05 16.96
C VAL A 209 1.30 -1.88 16.08
N LEU A 210 0.13 -1.35 15.73
CA LEU A 210 -0.76 -1.93 14.73
C LEU A 210 -0.27 -1.54 13.32
N ALA A 211 0.14 -2.54 12.54
CA ALA A 211 0.59 -2.39 11.15
C ALA A 211 -0.05 -3.47 10.25
N THR A 212 -1.31 -3.79 10.53
CA THR A 212 -2.06 -4.93 9.99
C THR A 212 -2.51 -4.76 8.55
N GLY A 213 -2.29 -3.58 7.96
CA GLY A 213 -2.83 -3.23 6.65
C GLY A 213 -4.33 -2.93 6.69
N GLY A 214 -4.91 -2.71 5.51
CA GLY A 214 -6.32 -2.37 5.35
C GLY A 214 -7.26 -3.58 5.28
N PHE A 215 -8.47 -3.33 4.74
CA PHE A 215 -9.53 -4.33 4.62
C PHE A 215 -9.96 -4.60 3.17
N GLY A 216 -9.09 -4.28 2.19
CA GLY A 216 -9.42 -4.35 0.77
C GLY A 216 -9.71 -5.75 0.21
N ALA A 217 -9.43 -6.83 0.95
CA ALA A 217 -9.81 -8.21 0.60
C ALA A 217 -11.09 -8.68 1.31
N ASN A 218 -11.68 -7.87 2.20
CA ASN A 218 -12.92 -8.20 2.90
C ASN A 218 -14.14 -7.76 2.08
N ALA A 219 -14.56 -8.60 1.13
CA ALA A 219 -15.69 -8.29 0.24
C ALA A 219 -17.00 -7.97 0.98
N LYS A 220 -17.23 -8.59 2.16
CA LYS A 220 -18.42 -8.34 2.98
C LYS A 220 -18.37 -6.93 3.59
N LEU A 221 -17.24 -6.54 4.18
CA LEU A 221 -17.05 -5.22 4.75
C LEU A 221 -17.09 -4.14 3.66
N ILE A 222 -16.39 -4.36 2.53
CA ILE A 222 -16.42 -3.45 1.37
C ILE A 222 -17.86 -3.22 0.92
N SER A 223 -18.64 -4.29 0.69
CA SER A 223 -20.03 -4.18 0.22
C SER A 223 -20.96 -3.51 1.24
N SER A 224 -20.68 -3.64 2.53
CA SER A 224 -21.47 -2.96 3.58
C SER A 224 -21.20 -1.46 3.66
N LEU A 225 -19.94 -1.05 3.41
CA LEU A 225 -19.52 0.35 3.41
C LEU A 225 -19.83 1.04 2.07
N ARG A 226 -19.63 0.35 0.95
CA ARG A 226 -19.78 0.84 -0.42
C ARG A 226 -20.54 -0.22 -1.26
N PRO A 227 -21.89 -0.24 -1.21
CA PRO A 227 -22.70 -1.22 -1.94
C PRO A 227 -22.42 -1.28 -3.44
N GLU A 228 -22.04 -0.15 -4.05
CA GLU A 228 -21.66 -0.02 -5.46
C GLU A 228 -20.39 -0.81 -5.83
N TYR A 229 -19.57 -1.20 -4.86
CA TYR A 229 -18.38 -2.02 -5.07
C TYR A 229 -18.63 -3.53 -4.89
N LYS A 230 -19.90 -3.94 -4.69
CA LYS A 230 -20.26 -5.36 -4.58
C LYS A 230 -19.83 -6.11 -5.85
N GLY A 231 -19.06 -7.18 -5.66
CA GLY A 231 -18.57 -8.02 -6.76
C GLY A 231 -17.29 -7.54 -7.43
N PHE A 232 -16.71 -6.40 -7.00
CA PHE A 232 -15.41 -5.98 -7.53
C PHE A 232 -14.33 -6.99 -7.11
N ALA A 233 -13.38 -7.25 -8.03
CA ALA A 233 -12.16 -7.93 -7.71
C ALA A 233 -11.28 -7.06 -6.78
N THR A 234 -10.22 -7.63 -6.24
CA THR A 234 -9.27 -6.91 -5.39
C THR A 234 -7.82 -7.19 -5.79
N THR A 235 -6.96 -6.18 -5.68
CA THR A 235 -5.51 -6.33 -5.82
C THR A 235 -4.84 -6.74 -4.52
N ASN A 236 -5.59 -6.77 -3.42
CA ASN A 236 -5.06 -7.03 -2.09
C ASN A 236 -4.67 -8.49 -1.89
N GLN A 237 -3.71 -8.72 -1.00
CA GLN A 237 -3.40 -10.06 -0.51
C GLN A 237 -4.57 -10.59 0.36
N PRO A 238 -4.79 -11.94 0.42
CA PRO A 238 -5.97 -12.51 1.07
C PRO A 238 -6.12 -12.18 2.57
N GLY A 239 -5.03 -11.85 3.25
CA GLY A 239 -5.05 -11.49 4.66
C GLY A 239 -5.45 -10.04 4.96
N ALA A 240 -5.70 -9.19 3.95
CA ALA A 240 -6.13 -7.80 4.17
C ALA A 240 -7.64 -7.73 4.50
N LEU A 241 -8.03 -8.23 5.67
CA LEU A 241 -9.42 -8.42 6.07
C LEU A 241 -9.93 -7.39 7.10
N GLY A 242 -9.03 -6.56 7.67
CA GLY A 242 -9.40 -5.47 8.55
C GLY A 242 -9.42 -5.82 10.04
N GLU A 243 -8.86 -6.94 10.48
CA GLU A 243 -8.86 -7.34 11.90
C GLU A 243 -8.18 -6.32 12.81
N GLY A 244 -7.25 -5.49 12.27
CA GLY A 244 -6.67 -4.38 13.03
C GLY A 244 -7.69 -3.35 13.48
N LEU A 245 -8.81 -3.20 12.76
CA LEU A 245 -9.92 -2.35 13.19
C LEU A 245 -10.63 -2.94 14.42
N ASP A 246 -10.86 -4.26 14.43
CA ASP A 246 -11.51 -4.93 15.56
C ASP A 246 -10.60 -4.89 16.81
N LEU A 247 -9.29 -5.12 16.63
CA LEU A 247 -8.31 -4.98 17.71
C LEU A 247 -8.33 -3.57 18.33
N ALA A 248 -8.27 -2.53 17.50
CA ALA A 248 -8.28 -1.15 17.94
C ALA A 248 -9.64 -0.77 18.63
N LYS A 249 -10.76 -1.26 18.07
CA LYS A 249 -12.09 -1.08 18.64
C LYS A 249 -12.19 -1.67 20.06
N GLY A 250 -11.60 -2.85 20.28
CA GLY A 250 -11.61 -3.54 21.57
C GLY A 250 -11.01 -2.72 22.71
N VAL A 251 -10.12 -1.77 22.41
CA VAL A 251 -9.48 -0.87 23.40
C VAL A 251 -9.98 0.58 23.31
N GLY A 252 -11.12 0.81 22.63
CA GLY A 252 -11.78 2.12 22.59
C GLY A 252 -11.15 3.12 21.62
N ALA A 253 -10.49 2.68 20.55
CA ALA A 253 -9.99 3.57 19.50
C ALA A 253 -11.13 4.17 18.66
N THR A 254 -10.89 5.34 18.06
CA THR A 254 -11.76 5.96 17.05
C THR A 254 -11.28 5.67 15.65
N PHE A 255 -12.18 5.85 14.68
CA PHE A 255 -11.95 5.59 13.26
C PHE A 255 -12.35 6.81 12.43
N VAL A 256 -11.71 6.96 11.27
CA VAL A 256 -12.05 8.00 10.29
C VAL A 256 -12.10 7.39 8.89
N ASP A 257 -12.89 7.97 8.02
CA ASP A 257 -12.92 7.73 6.56
C ASP A 257 -13.14 6.28 6.12
N LEU A 258 -13.77 5.41 6.95
CA LEU A 258 -13.93 3.97 6.64
C LEU A 258 -14.65 3.71 5.30
N ARG A 259 -15.49 4.65 4.83
CA ARG A 259 -16.17 4.56 3.54
C ARG A 259 -15.28 4.95 2.36
N GLU A 260 -14.12 5.53 2.61
CA GLU A 260 -13.20 5.97 1.58
C GLU A 260 -12.35 4.79 1.10
N ILE A 261 -12.76 4.22 -0.03
CA ILE A 261 -12.19 3.01 -0.61
C ILE A 261 -11.81 3.29 -2.05
N GLN A 262 -10.54 3.13 -2.40
CA GLN A 262 -10.03 3.39 -3.74
C GLN A 262 -10.17 2.15 -4.63
N ALA A 263 -10.84 2.32 -5.77
CA ALA A 263 -10.75 1.40 -6.89
C ALA A 263 -9.58 1.81 -7.81
N HIS A 264 -8.67 0.88 -8.12
CA HIS A 264 -7.61 1.11 -9.10
C HIS A 264 -8.17 0.94 -10.51
N PRO A 265 -7.99 1.91 -11.43
CA PRO A 265 -8.64 1.89 -12.74
C PRO A 265 -8.17 0.78 -13.68
N THR A 266 -6.94 0.27 -13.50
CA THR A 266 -6.30 -0.66 -14.42
C THR A 266 -5.92 -1.96 -13.72
N VAL A 267 -6.86 -2.90 -13.65
CA VAL A 267 -6.68 -4.24 -13.06
C VAL A 267 -7.20 -5.28 -14.07
N VAL A 268 -6.48 -6.37 -14.24
CA VAL A 268 -6.91 -7.47 -15.12
C VAL A 268 -8.20 -8.08 -14.58
N PRO A 269 -9.28 -8.11 -15.39
CA PRO A 269 -10.58 -8.62 -14.96
C PRO A 269 -10.47 -10.02 -14.34
N VAL A 270 -11.29 -10.29 -13.30
CA VAL A 270 -11.36 -11.57 -12.58
C VAL A 270 -10.08 -11.94 -11.82
N LYS A 271 -8.91 -11.79 -12.45
CA LYS A 271 -7.61 -12.18 -11.85
C LYS A 271 -7.17 -11.24 -10.72
N GLY A 272 -7.67 -10.00 -10.66
CA GLY A 272 -7.25 -9.02 -9.66
C GLY A 272 -5.78 -8.59 -9.78
N ILE A 273 -5.12 -8.86 -10.91
CA ILE A 273 -3.72 -8.49 -11.14
C ILE A 273 -3.65 -7.01 -11.49
N LEU A 274 -2.89 -6.25 -10.72
CA LEU A 274 -2.66 -4.83 -10.94
C LEU A 274 -1.88 -4.61 -12.25
N ILE A 275 -2.34 -3.67 -13.06
CA ILE A 275 -1.53 -3.06 -14.12
C ILE A 275 -1.13 -1.68 -13.65
N SER A 276 0.15 -1.50 -13.39
CA SER A 276 0.72 -0.32 -12.74
C SER A 276 0.32 1.00 -13.42
N GLU A 277 0.01 2.00 -12.59
CA GLU A 277 -0.17 3.38 -13.05
C GLU A 277 1.04 3.91 -13.85
N SER A 278 2.22 3.34 -13.61
CA SER A 278 3.43 3.69 -14.34
C SER A 278 3.34 3.44 -15.84
N MET A 279 2.51 2.50 -16.28
CA MET A 279 2.28 2.27 -17.72
C MET A 279 1.65 3.50 -18.36
N ARG A 280 0.61 4.06 -17.72
CA ARG A 280 -0.04 5.30 -18.17
C ARG A 280 0.91 6.50 -18.10
N ALA A 281 1.67 6.64 -17.01
CA ALA A 281 2.67 7.70 -16.84
C ALA A 281 3.82 7.63 -17.87
N ARG A 282 4.06 6.48 -18.50
CA ARG A 282 5.12 6.26 -19.52
C ARG A 282 4.60 6.28 -20.95
N GLY A 283 3.39 6.75 -21.19
CA GLY A 283 2.83 6.92 -22.53
C GLY A 283 1.75 5.91 -22.90
N GLY A 284 1.43 4.93 -22.04
CA GLY A 284 0.26 4.08 -22.26
C GLY A 284 -1.03 4.90 -22.21
N TYR A 285 -2.03 4.52 -23.01
CA TYR A 285 -3.35 5.18 -23.05
C TYR A 285 -4.48 4.16 -23.11
N LEU A 286 -5.67 4.63 -22.72
CA LEU A 286 -6.85 3.80 -22.60
C LEU A 286 -7.78 3.98 -23.80
N VAL A 287 -8.26 2.87 -24.36
CA VAL A 287 -9.30 2.84 -25.38
C VAL A 287 -10.46 1.96 -24.94
N ASN A 288 -11.66 2.31 -25.35
CA ASN A 288 -12.86 1.51 -25.10
C ASN A 288 -13.03 0.40 -26.17
N ASN A 289 -14.11 -0.39 -26.06
CA ASN A 289 -14.38 -1.48 -27.00
C ASN A 289 -14.76 -0.99 -28.41
N ASN A 290 -14.93 0.32 -28.61
CA ASN A 290 -15.07 0.92 -29.93
C ASN A 290 -13.74 1.43 -30.50
N GLY A 291 -12.62 1.20 -29.82
CA GLY A 291 -11.28 1.63 -30.25
C GLY A 291 -10.99 3.12 -30.00
N ASN A 292 -11.82 3.83 -29.23
CA ASN A 292 -11.68 5.26 -28.98
C ASN A 292 -11.10 5.55 -27.60
N ARG A 293 -10.18 6.53 -27.48
CA ARG A 293 -9.83 7.14 -26.19
C ARG A 293 -11.06 7.83 -25.60
N PHE A 294 -11.13 7.92 -24.27
CA PHE A 294 -12.29 8.46 -23.57
C PHE A 294 -11.94 9.23 -22.28
N VAL A 295 -10.66 9.33 -21.92
CA VAL A 295 -10.22 9.97 -20.68
C VAL A 295 -8.78 10.46 -20.77
N ASN A 296 -8.44 11.49 -20.00
CA ASN A 296 -7.04 11.78 -19.67
C ASN A 296 -6.53 10.76 -18.65
N GLU A 297 -5.60 9.92 -19.07
CA GLU A 297 -5.10 8.80 -18.26
C GLU A 297 -4.23 9.21 -17.07
N LEU A 298 -3.83 10.49 -16.99
CA LEU A 298 -3.04 11.05 -15.89
C LEU A 298 -3.90 11.77 -14.84
N GLN A 299 -5.24 11.71 -14.96
CA GLN A 299 -6.16 12.15 -13.92
C GLN A 299 -6.03 11.25 -12.65
N PRO A 300 -6.52 11.70 -11.49
CA PRO A 300 -6.62 10.88 -10.28
C PRO A 300 -7.29 9.53 -10.53
N ARG A 301 -6.96 8.54 -9.71
CA ARG A 301 -7.42 7.16 -9.92
C ARG A 301 -8.92 6.98 -9.93
N ASP A 302 -9.61 7.67 -9.05
CA ASP A 302 -11.07 7.67 -8.95
C ASP A 302 -11.72 8.20 -10.21
N VAL A 303 -11.19 9.30 -10.79
CA VAL A 303 -11.68 9.88 -12.06
C VAL A 303 -11.50 8.89 -13.21
N VAL A 304 -10.31 8.29 -13.34
CA VAL A 304 -10.04 7.31 -14.39
C VAL A 304 -10.87 6.04 -14.17
N ALA A 305 -11.03 5.57 -12.92
CA ALA A 305 -11.87 4.42 -12.61
C ALA A 305 -13.34 4.67 -12.97
N ALA A 306 -13.88 5.83 -12.62
CA ALA A 306 -15.24 6.22 -12.99
C ALA A 306 -15.41 6.25 -14.52
N ALA A 307 -14.44 6.81 -15.26
CA ALA A 307 -14.48 6.85 -16.72
C ALA A 307 -14.46 5.45 -17.36
N VAL A 308 -13.69 4.48 -16.79
CA VAL A 308 -13.70 3.09 -17.26
C VAL A 308 -15.05 2.43 -16.96
N LEU A 309 -15.59 2.60 -15.75
CA LEU A 309 -16.90 2.04 -15.35
C LEU A 309 -18.05 2.61 -16.19
N ALA A 310 -17.95 3.85 -16.64
CA ALA A 310 -18.93 4.48 -17.51
C ALA A 310 -18.93 3.91 -18.95
N GLN A 311 -17.91 3.11 -19.34
CA GLN A 311 -17.94 2.44 -20.65
C GLN A 311 -19.00 1.32 -20.63
N PRO A 312 -19.65 1.01 -21.77
CA PRO A 312 -20.75 0.05 -21.81
C PRO A 312 -20.48 -1.30 -21.19
N THR A 313 -19.21 -1.74 -21.19
CA THR A 313 -18.79 -3.03 -20.60
C THR A 313 -18.14 -2.89 -19.22
N GLY A 314 -17.97 -1.67 -18.69
CA GLY A 314 -17.18 -1.41 -17.49
C GLY A 314 -15.69 -1.77 -17.64
N LYS A 315 -15.21 -1.90 -18.88
CA LYS A 315 -13.84 -2.31 -19.22
C LYS A 315 -13.22 -1.40 -20.27
N ALA A 316 -11.91 -1.42 -20.34
CA ALA A 316 -11.11 -0.74 -21.34
C ALA A 316 -9.90 -1.58 -21.74
N TRP A 317 -9.19 -1.15 -22.77
CA TRP A 317 -7.89 -1.68 -23.16
C TRP A 317 -6.82 -0.63 -22.88
N LEU A 318 -5.77 -1.03 -22.16
CA LEU A 318 -4.56 -0.21 -22.00
C LEU A 318 -3.55 -0.63 -23.06
N LEU A 319 -3.14 0.32 -23.91
CA LEU A 319 -2.18 0.11 -24.99
C LEU A 319 -0.79 0.55 -24.54
N ILE A 320 0.21 -0.29 -24.84
CA ILE A 320 1.65 -0.02 -24.65
C ILE A 320 2.43 -0.53 -25.86
N ASP A 321 3.58 0.06 -26.16
CA ASP A 321 4.41 -0.30 -27.28
C ASP A 321 5.61 -1.18 -26.91
N ASP A 322 6.29 -1.73 -27.92
CA ASP A 322 7.46 -2.60 -27.74
C ASP A 322 8.64 -1.88 -27.08
N LYS A 323 8.78 -0.57 -27.31
CA LYS A 323 9.82 0.25 -26.65
C LYS A 323 9.62 0.27 -25.14
N LEU A 324 8.38 0.44 -24.68
CA LEU A 324 8.07 0.39 -23.26
C LEU A 324 8.29 -1.03 -22.69
N VAL A 325 7.85 -2.07 -23.39
CA VAL A 325 8.04 -3.47 -22.96
C VAL A 325 9.53 -3.79 -22.82
N LYS A 326 10.38 -3.41 -23.77
CA LYS A 326 11.83 -3.65 -23.72
C LYS A 326 12.57 -2.86 -22.65
N SER A 327 12.06 -1.68 -22.27
CA SER A 327 12.72 -0.77 -21.33
C SER A 327 12.20 -0.84 -19.89
N ASN A 328 11.17 -1.67 -19.62
CA ASN A 328 10.51 -1.73 -18.33
C ASN A 328 10.17 -3.16 -17.93
N LYS A 329 10.76 -3.66 -16.83
CA LYS A 329 10.56 -5.04 -16.38
C LYS A 329 9.12 -5.39 -16.01
N LEU A 330 8.33 -4.42 -15.48
CA LEU A 330 6.91 -4.67 -15.22
C LEU A 330 6.13 -4.90 -16.51
N ALA A 331 6.34 -4.04 -17.52
CA ALA A 331 5.69 -4.21 -18.84
C ALA A 331 6.07 -5.54 -19.47
N ALA A 332 7.35 -5.91 -19.46
CA ALA A 332 7.83 -7.22 -19.93
C ALA A 332 7.20 -8.37 -19.13
N GLY A 333 7.02 -8.19 -17.81
CA GLY A 333 6.36 -9.15 -16.93
C GLY A 333 4.89 -9.38 -17.29
N TYR A 334 4.15 -8.36 -17.67
CA TYR A 334 2.76 -8.52 -18.12
C TYR A 334 2.65 -9.32 -19.41
N VAL A 335 3.58 -9.10 -20.34
CA VAL A 335 3.66 -9.87 -21.60
C VAL A 335 4.01 -11.34 -21.31
N SER A 336 5.05 -11.59 -20.52
CA SER A 336 5.51 -12.95 -20.22
C SER A 336 4.49 -13.79 -19.41
N GLN A 337 3.63 -13.13 -18.62
CA GLN A 337 2.55 -13.77 -17.90
C GLN A 337 1.28 -14.01 -18.76
N GLY A 338 1.31 -13.64 -20.04
CA GLY A 338 0.14 -13.79 -20.94
C GLY A 338 -1.04 -12.91 -20.55
N LEU A 339 -0.79 -11.74 -19.97
CA LEU A 339 -1.83 -10.78 -19.60
C LEU A 339 -2.20 -9.84 -20.74
N THR A 340 -1.43 -9.84 -21.82
CA THR A 340 -1.61 -8.96 -22.98
C THR A 340 -1.96 -9.76 -24.23
N VAL A 341 -2.63 -9.10 -25.16
CA VAL A 341 -2.68 -9.48 -26.58
C VAL A 341 -1.77 -8.56 -27.37
N SER A 342 -1.33 -8.96 -28.56
CA SER A 342 -0.43 -8.15 -29.39
C SER A 342 -0.74 -8.23 -30.87
N GLY A 343 -0.34 -7.20 -31.63
CA GLY A 343 -0.40 -7.15 -33.08
C GLY A 343 0.85 -6.50 -33.65
N LYS A 344 1.23 -6.88 -34.89
CA LYS A 344 2.36 -6.30 -35.61
C LYS A 344 1.99 -5.02 -36.38
N ASN A 345 0.71 -4.76 -36.51
CA ASN A 345 0.10 -3.57 -37.09
C ASN A 345 -1.27 -3.32 -36.48
N VAL A 346 -1.92 -2.24 -36.87
CA VAL A 346 -3.21 -1.82 -36.31
C VAL A 346 -4.33 -2.83 -36.57
N ASP A 347 -4.36 -3.45 -37.77
CA ASP A 347 -5.42 -4.39 -38.13
C ASP A 347 -5.33 -5.69 -37.29
N GLU A 348 -4.12 -6.23 -37.12
CA GLU A 348 -3.87 -7.39 -36.27
C GLU A 348 -4.24 -7.08 -34.80
N LEU A 349 -3.81 -5.92 -34.30
CA LEU A 349 -4.11 -5.51 -32.92
C LEU A 349 -5.61 -5.33 -32.69
N ALA A 350 -6.29 -4.62 -33.60
CA ALA A 350 -7.74 -4.41 -33.56
C ALA A 350 -8.51 -5.74 -33.59
N LYS A 351 -8.08 -6.68 -34.44
CA LYS A 351 -8.67 -8.01 -34.54
C LYS A 351 -8.57 -8.79 -33.23
N VAL A 352 -7.38 -8.83 -32.58
CA VAL A 352 -7.21 -9.56 -31.31
C VAL A 352 -7.87 -8.86 -30.13
N MET A 353 -8.04 -7.54 -30.17
CA MET A 353 -8.80 -6.77 -29.18
C MET A 353 -10.32 -6.87 -29.39
N GLY A 354 -10.78 -7.23 -30.59
CA GLY A 354 -12.19 -7.23 -30.94
C GLY A 354 -12.78 -5.82 -31.07
N VAL A 355 -12.00 -4.86 -31.60
CA VAL A 355 -12.41 -3.46 -31.79
C VAL A 355 -12.37 -3.05 -33.26
N PRO A 356 -13.13 -2.03 -33.73
CA PRO A 356 -13.07 -1.53 -35.09
C PRO A 356 -11.68 -0.96 -35.42
N ALA A 357 -11.02 -1.52 -36.45
CA ALA A 357 -9.66 -1.12 -36.83
C ALA A 357 -9.55 0.34 -37.26
N ALA A 358 -10.56 0.87 -37.98
CA ALA A 358 -10.60 2.26 -38.40
C ALA A 358 -10.61 3.24 -37.21
N ASN A 359 -11.38 2.93 -36.17
CA ASN A 359 -11.45 3.76 -34.96
C ASN A 359 -10.15 3.69 -34.17
N LEU A 360 -9.58 2.47 -34.03
CA LEU A 360 -8.31 2.29 -33.34
C LEU A 360 -7.21 3.07 -34.06
N LYS A 361 -7.15 3.00 -35.40
CA LYS A 361 -6.20 3.76 -36.21
C LYS A 361 -6.34 5.26 -35.98
N ALA A 362 -7.56 5.79 -36.06
CA ALA A 362 -7.82 7.21 -35.84
C ALA A 362 -7.39 7.66 -34.44
N THR A 363 -7.62 6.84 -33.41
CA THR A 363 -7.18 7.09 -32.04
C THR A 363 -5.65 7.11 -31.94
N MET A 364 -4.96 6.16 -32.57
CA MET A 364 -3.50 6.10 -32.57
C MET A 364 -2.89 7.31 -33.27
N ASP A 365 -3.43 7.70 -34.45
CA ASP A 365 -2.98 8.86 -35.20
C ASP A 365 -3.18 10.16 -34.39
N GLN A 366 -4.33 10.32 -33.70
CA GLN A 366 -4.60 11.45 -32.83
C GLN A 366 -3.63 11.51 -31.63
N TYR A 367 -3.36 10.36 -30.99
CA TYR A 367 -2.40 10.30 -29.88
C TYR A 367 -0.99 10.65 -30.33
N HIS A 368 -0.57 10.13 -31.49
CA HIS A 368 0.72 10.44 -32.09
C HIS A 368 0.88 11.92 -32.40
N LYS A 369 -0.13 12.53 -33.04
CA LYS A 369 -0.16 13.98 -33.29
C LYS A 369 -0.04 14.79 -31.98
N ALA A 370 -0.77 14.40 -30.95
CA ALA A 370 -0.66 15.06 -29.63
C ALA A 370 0.76 14.96 -29.04
N PHE A 371 1.45 13.83 -29.25
CA PHE A 371 2.86 13.69 -28.86
C PHE A 371 3.78 14.63 -29.66
N GLU A 372 3.62 14.74 -30.98
CA GLU A 372 4.43 15.61 -31.82
C GLU A 372 4.25 17.08 -31.46
N THR A 373 3.00 17.51 -31.27
CA THR A 373 2.64 18.89 -30.92
C THR A 373 2.83 19.22 -29.44
N LYS A 374 3.13 18.21 -28.60
CA LYS A 374 3.18 18.33 -27.14
C LYS A 374 1.86 18.83 -26.50
N LYS A 375 0.76 18.63 -27.21
CA LYS A 375 -0.56 19.13 -26.78
C LYS A 375 -1.64 18.09 -27.07
N ASP A 376 -2.34 17.63 -26.04
CA ASP A 376 -3.49 16.76 -26.15
C ASP A 376 -4.80 17.61 -26.11
N ASP A 377 -5.23 18.07 -27.28
CA ASP A 377 -6.45 18.89 -27.40
C ASP A 377 -7.72 18.11 -27.06
N ALA A 378 -7.70 16.78 -27.19
CA ALA A 378 -8.89 15.96 -26.97
C ALA A 378 -9.22 15.73 -25.49
N PHE A 379 -8.21 15.48 -24.67
CA PHE A 379 -8.42 15.11 -23.26
C PHE A 379 -7.57 15.93 -22.28
N GLY A 380 -6.73 16.84 -22.75
CA GLY A 380 -5.92 17.71 -21.91
C GLY A 380 -4.88 16.97 -21.08
N ARG A 381 -4.29 15.89 -21.59
CA ARG A 381 -3.21 15.17 -20.93
C ARG A 381 -1.99 16.07 -20.80
N PRO A 382 -1.48 16.35 -19.58
CA PRO A 382 -0.50 17.41 -19.36
C PRO A 382 0.89 17.08 -19.86
N GLU A 383 1.21 15.79 -20.06
CA GLU A 383 2.53 15.31 -20.50
C GLU A 383 2.41 14.20 -21.54
N MET A 384 2.90 14.49 -22.74
CA MET A 384 3.04 13.52 -23.81
C MET A 384 4.48 12.99 -23.86
N VAL A 385 4.79 12.03 -22.97
CA VAL A 385 6.17 11.54 -22.71
C VAL A 385 6.67 10.55 -23.75
N ALA A 386 5.77 9.88 -24.49
CA ALA A 386 6.14 8.90 -25.52
C ALA A 386 5.08 8.87 -26.62
N ALA A 387 5.52 8.62 -27.86
CA ALA A 387 4.63 8.43 -28.99
C ALA A 387 3.78 7.16 -28.89
N ASN A 388 4.31 6.15 -28.20
CA ASN A 388 3.68 4.84 -28.01
C ASN A 388 3.21 4.23 -29.35
N ASN A 389 4.15 4.11 -30.29
CA ASN A 389 3.88 3.70 -31.68
C ASN A 389 4.91 2.70 -32.24
N VAL A 390 5.75 2.12 -31.39
CA VAL A 390 6.74 1.12 -31.81
C VAL A 390 6.11 -0.28 -31.80
N TRP A 391 6.00 -0.88 -32.95
CA TRP A 391 5.45 -2.21 -33.13
C TRP A 391 6.42 -3.36 -32.75
N PRO A 392 5.95 -4.54 -32.26
CA PRO A 392 4.54 -4.85 -32.01
C PRO A 392 3.97 -4.02 -30.88
N MET A 393 2.66 -3.71 -30.99
CA MET A 393 1.92 -3.09 -29.91
C MET A 393 1.22 -4.15 -29.06
N TYR A 394 1.07 -3.85 -27.79
CA TYR A 394 0.43 -4.72 -26.80
C TYR A 394 -0.80 -4.03 -26.19
N ALA A 395 -1.84 -4.80 -25.94
CA ALA A 395 -3.03 -4.33 -25.25
C ALA A 395 -3.37 -5.27 -24.10
N VAL A 396 -3.71 -4.71 -22.93
CA VAL A 396 -4.22 -5.45 -21.79
C VAL A 396 -5.62 -4.98 -21.44
N GLN A 397 -6.57 -5.95 -21.33
CA GLN A 397 -7.91 -5.62 -20.90
C GLN A 397 -7.92 -5.30 -19.40
N VAL A 398 -8.57 -4.20 -19.02
CA VAL A 398 -8.59 -3.69 -17.65
C VAL A 398 -9.99 -3.30 -17.21
N THR A 399 -10.24 -3.39 -15.90
CA THR A 399 -11.43 -2.90 -15.21
C THR A 399 -11.04 -2.38 -13.84
N PRO A 400 -11.78 -1.46 -13.20
CA PRO A 400 -11.53 -1.07 -11.83
C PRO A 400 -11.69 -2.22 -10.83
N ALA A 401 -10.84 -2.25 -9.81
CA ALA A 401 -10.90 -3.21 -8.71
C ALA A 401 -10.46 -2.57 -7.39
N ILE A 402 -10.91 -3.13 -6.26
CA ILE A 402 -10.55 -2.65 -4.93
C ILE A 402 -9.04 -2.70 -4.75
N HIS A 403 -8.46 -1.59 -4.30
CA HIS A 403 -7.02 -1.45 -4.24
C HIS A 403 -6.47 -0.95 -2.90
N HIS A 404 -7.06 0.10 -2.33
CA HIS A 404 -6.59 0.70 -1.08
C HIS A 404 -7.77 1.18 -0.24
N THR A 405 -7.71 0.98 1.07
CA THR A 405 -8.65 1.55 2.01
C THR A 405 -7.99 2.78 2.67
N MET A 406 -8.54 3.99 2.44
CA MET A 406 -8.00 5.22 2.98
C MET A 406 -8.41 5.45 4.43
N GLY A 407 -9.53 4.86 4.83
CA GLY A 407 -10.03 4.94 6.19
C GLY A 407 -9.46 3.87 7.11
N GLY A 408 -9.46 4.17 8.41
CA GLY A 408 -8.91 3.27 9.41
C GLY A 408 -8.90 3.88 10.81
N VAL A 409 -8.00 3.37 11.63
CA VAL A 409 -7.76 3.83 13.00
C VAL A 409 -7.28 5.29 12.97
N ARG A 410 -7.89 6.15 13.78
CA ARG A 410 -7.47 7.54 13.91
C ARG A 410 -6.15 7.63 14.66
N ILE A 411 -5.19 8.35 14.08
CA ILE A 411 -3.89 8.62 14.69
C ILE A 411 -3.61 10.13 14.74
N ASN A 412 -2.62 10.53 15.51
CA ASN A 412 -2.00 11.85 15.45
C ASN A 412 -0.64 11.80 14.70
N LYS A 413 0.03 12.94 14.58
CA LYS A 413 1.35 13.03 13.89
C LYS A 413 2.46 12.17 14.51
N ASN A 414 2.30 11.76 15.77
CA ASN A 414 3.22 10.87 16.47
C ASN A 414 2.90 9.39 16.24
N ALA A 415 1.91 9.07 15.38
CA ALA A 415 1.36 7.74 15.15
C ALA A 415 0.69 7.11 16.39
N GLU A 416 0.35 7.89 17.42
CA GLU A 416 -0.40 7.43 18.57
C GLU A 416 -1.87 7.24 18.22
N VAL A 417 -2.46 6.12 18.62
CA VAL A 417 -3.88 5.81 18.38
C VAL A 417 -4.77 6.65 19.28
N ILE A 418 -5.78 7.28 18.70
CA ILE A 418 -6.70 8.19 19.41
C ILE A 418 -7.96 7.45 19.83
N SER A 419 -8.28 7.55 21.12
CA SER A 419 -9.46 6.97 21.75
C SER A 419 -10.74 7.75 21.44
N VAL A 420 -11.89 7.16 21.82
CA VAL A 420 -13.22 7.82 21.82
C VAL A 420 -13.28 9.07 22.70
N THR A 421 -12.35 9.24 23.64
CA THR A 421 -12.23 10.46 24.47
C THR A 421 -11.29 11.51 23.85
N ALA A 422 -10.91 11.36 22.59
CA ALA A 422 -9.99 12.22 21.85
C ALA A 422 -8.57 12.33 22.46
N LYS A 423 -8.16 11.35 23.27
CA LYS A 423 -6.81 11.27 23.86
C LYS A 423 -6.06 10.07 23.27
N PRO A 424 -4.72 10.12 23.21
CA PRO A 424 -3.92 8.94 22.89
C PRO A 424 -4.19 7.78 23.84
N ILE A 425 -4.25 6.55 23.31
CA ILE A 425 -4.27 5.33 24.12
C ILE A 425 -2.82 5.01 24.50
N PRO A 426 -2.46 5.04 25.79
CA PRO A 426 -1.08 4.89 26.21
C PRO A 426 -0.49 3.53 25.80
N GLY A 427 0.66 3.56 25.13
CA GLY A 427 1.33 2.35 24.62
C GLY A 427 0.78 1.81 23.31
N LEU A 428 -0.23 2.45 22.67
CA LEU A 428 -0.77 2.00 21.38
C LEU A 428 -0.44 2.96 20.25
N TYR A 429 0.20 2.41 19.21
CA TYR A 429 0.56 3.11 17.98
C TYR A 429 -0.04 2.39 16.77
N ALA A 430 -0.18 3.10 15.66
CA ALA A 430 -0.59 2.48 14.39
C ALA A 430 0.07 3.17 13.20
N ALA A 431 0.36 2.41 12.12
CA ALA A 431 1.01 2.93 10.94
C ALA A 431 0.61 2.18 9.65
N GLY A 432 0.57 2.91 8.54
CA GLY A 432 0.22 2.38 7.23
C GLY A 432 -1.28 2.22 7.03
N GLU A 433 -1.69 1.36 6.11
CA GLU A 433 -3.08 1.24 5.61
C GLU A 433 -4.14 0.88 6.66
N VAL A 434 -3.75 0.47 7.87
CA VAL A 434 -4.66 0.29 9.02
C VAL A 434 -5.16 1.63 9.56
N THR A 435 -4.45 2.73 9.28
CA THR A 435 -4.77 4.08 9.76
C THR A 435 -5.62 4.86 8.77
N GLY A 436 -6.40 5.83 9.26
CA GLY A 436 -7.16 6.77 8.45
C GLY A 436 -6.71 8.21 8.63
N GLY A 437 -7.20 9.08 7.73
CA GLY A 437 -6.94 10.53 7.76
C GLY A 437 -5.71 10.99 6.98
N VAL A 438 -4.80 10.10 6.57
CA VAL A 438 -3.62 10.48 5.76
C VAL A 438 -4.00 10.76 4.31
N HIS A 439 -4.88 9.95 3.73
CA HIS A 439 -5.14 9.94 2.28
C HIS A 439 -6.49 10.53 1.86
N GLY A 440 -7.37 10.83 2.81
CA GLY A 440 -8.70 11.39 2.53
C GLY A 440 -9.55 10.50 1.62
N GLY A 441 -10.30 11.09 0.70
CA GLY A 441 -11.23 10.39 -0.18
C GLY A 441 -10.58 9.58 -1.31
N ASN A 442 -9.34 9.91 -1.69
CA ASN A 442 -8.62 9.20 -2.76
C ASN A 442 -7.10 9.38 -2.64
N ARG A 443 -6.37 8.29 -2.66
CA ARG A 443 -4.92 8.27 -2.46
C ARG A 443 -4.15 8.50 -3.76
N ILE A 444 -3.26 9.48 -3.78
CA ILE A 444 -2.29 9.67 -4.88
C ILE A 444 -1.37 8.44 -4.99
N GLY A 445 -1.11 8.01 -6.22
CA GLY A 445 -0.19 6.93 -6.52
C GLY A 445 1.18 7.13 -5.84
N ARG A 446 1.80 6.04 -5.35
CA ARG A 446 3.08 6.01 -4.61
C ARG A 446 3.05 6.56 -3.17
N ASN A 447 2.01 7.32 -2.76
CA ASN A 447 1.91 7.81 -1.38
C ASN A 447 1.74 6.67 -0.36
N ALA A 448 1.18 5.51 -0.73
CA ALA A 448 1.10 4.39 0.19
C ALA A 448 2.48 3.90 0.66
N VAL A 449 3.47 3.83 -0.24
CA VAL A 449 4.83 3.43 0.15
C VAL A 449 5.50 4.51 0.98
N ALA A 450 5.31 5.79 0.64
CA ALA A 450 5.79 6.90 1.46
C ALA A 450 5.18 6.85 2.88
N ASP A 451 3.87 6.60 3.00
CA ASP A 451 3.14 6.51 4.26
C ASP A 451 3.66 5.37 5.14
N ILE A 452 3.69 4.14 4.63
CA ILE A 452 4.10 2.97 5.43
C ILE A 452 5.53 3.08 5.96
N ILE A 453 6.44 3.68 5.20
CA ILE A 453 7.83 3.88 5.66
C ILE A 453 7.90 5.05 6.65
N THR A 454 7.26 6.17 6.35
CA THR A 454 7.27 7.36 7.19
C THR A 454 6.62 7.10 8.54
N PHE A 455 5.34 6.72 8.54
CA PHE A 455 4.62 6.48 9.79
C PHE A 455 5.07 5.22 10.52
N GLY A 456 5.55 4.20 9.81
CA GLY A 456 6.20 3.04 10.44
C GLY A 456 7.41 3.47 11.27
N ARG A 457 8.29 4.31 10.71
CA ARG A 457 9.45 4.85 11.43
C ARG A 457 9.03 5.73 12.61
N ILE A 458 8.04 6.61 12.42
CA ILE A 458 7.50 7.46 13.50
C ILE A 458 6.92 6.61 14.64
N ALA A 459 6.10 5.60 14.33
CA ALA A 459 5.49 4.72 15.32
C ALA A 459 6.54 3.95 16.12
N GLY A 460 7.54 3.36 15.45
CA GLY A 460 8.61 2.63 16.11
C GLY A 460 9.47 3.49 17.03
N ALA A 461 9.85 4.69 16.57
CA ALA A 461 10.64 5.63 17.35
C ALA A 461 9.86 6.14 18.59
N ASN A 462 8.58 6.51 18.41
CA ASN A 462 7.75 7.02 19.51
C ASN A 462 7.36 5.92 20.50
N ALA A 463 7.11 4.69 20.04
CA ALA A 463 6.93 3.55 20.93
C ALA A 463 8.19 3.29 21.77
N ALA A 464 9.40 3.34 21.17
CA ALA A 464 10.65 3.18 21.91
C ALA A 464 10.85 4.29 22.96
N ASN A 465 10.56 5.54 22.62
CA ASN A 465 10.64 6.67 23.55
C ASN A 465 9.61 6.58 24.71
N TYR A 466 8.39 6.08 24.44
CA TYR A 466 7.38 5.86 25.47
C TYR A 466 7.85 4.87 26.53
N MET A 467 8.55 3.82 26.13
CA MET A 467 9.05 2.77 27.01
C MET A 467 10.27 3.16 27.84
N THR A 468 10.86 4.34 27.60
CA THR A 468 11.99 4.87 28.37
C THR A 468 11.59 5.87 29.46
N LYS A 469 10.32 6.28 29.47
CA LYS A 469 9.71 7.14 30.51
C LYS A 469 9.13 6.29 31.65
#